data_1f2c89a45d07d813b92842f8e97265bd
#
_entry.id   1f2c89a45d07d813b92842f8e97265bd
#
_cell.length_a   1.000
_cell.length_b   1.000
_cell.length_c   1.000
_cell.angle_alpha   90.00
_cell.angle_beta   90.00
_cell.angle_gamma   90.00
#
_symmetry.space_group_name_H-M   'P 1'
#
loop_
_entity.id
_entity.type
_entity.pdbx_description
1 polymer ?
#
loop_
_entity_poly.entity_id
_entity_poly.type
_entity_poly.pdbx_seq_one_letter_code
_entity_poly.pdbx_strand_id
1 'polypeptide(L)'
;MPASGRKLSGVLLTLLEQNHDRQPSLSGRLYRAIRSAIMDGTLQAGDRLPSTRALASDLSLSRSTAEAAYAQLEEEGYLQRRTGSGSFVSSASARPVSGPGSPRGKAALPQAAPQMLLSGRGQRIADMGGCVDALEVRAFSAGMPALDSFPAATWQRLLARHARHAPQRWMMYGDRQGLPQLREAIAQYLSLSRGVDCDAQQVLVLTSSQQALTLVAMMMLDDGDQVWLEDPGYRGAQTAFSGAGATAVPVPVDGEGMRVDEALRLAPQARLAYVTPSHQYPLGMALSLPRRLQLIEWARREQAWIVEDDYDSEFHYDSRPIAAIHGLDHHQRVLYVGTFSKVLFPGIRIAYLVVPKPLVPAFVAGRSQIDGHTSPLTQAVLADFMQDGHFMAHVRRMRELYRARRDIFLDELERHLGGRLLPGSAAGGLQMSCLLPDQRNTDRNLSGIAADAGIDLPPLSRLYLGPHARQGFVMGFSALAPAEIRGAMKRLAAAWRASKR
;
A
#
# COMPACT_ATOMS: atom_id res chain seq x y z
N MET A 1 -0.18 -32.32 -54.66
CA MET A 1 -1.31 -31.90 -53.85
C MET A 1 -1.08 -30.51 -53.30
N PRO A 2 -1.55 -29.39 -53.92
CA PRO A 2 -1.26 -28.03 -53.44
C PRO A 2 -2.46 -27.32 -52.78
N ALA A 3 -3.41 -28.03 -52.21
CA ALA A 3 -4.63 -27.40 -51.66
C ALA A 3 -4.51 -26.97 -50.19
N SER A 4 -3.54 -27.46 -49.45
CA SER A 4 -3.36 -27.15 -48.00
C SER A 4 -2.71 -25.78 -47.75
N GLY A 5 -1.77 -25.33 -48.60
CA GLY A 5 -1.06 -24.09 -48.42
C GLY A 5 -1.91 -22.81 -48.58
N ARG A 6 -2.84 -22.77 -49.54
CA ARG A 6 -3.70 -21.60 -49.77
C ARG A 6 -4.74 -21.37 -48.67
N LYS A 7 -5.24 -22.44 -48.02
CA LYS A 7 -6.13 -22.31 -46.86
C LYS A 7 -5.41 -21.69 -45.64
N LEU A 8 -4.14 -22.04 -45.45
CA LEU A 8 -3.32 -21.52 -44.33
C LEU A 8 -2.97 -20.03 -44.52
N SER A 9 -2.61 -19.62 -45.75
CA SER A 9 -2.33 -18.21 -46.05
C SER A 9 -3.56 -17.32 -45.82
N GLY A 10 -4.78 -17.81 -46.06
CA GLY A 10 -6.04 -17.09 -45.77
C GLY A 10 -6.27 -16.89 -44.26
N VAL A 11 -6.04 -17.92 -43.44
CA VAL A 11 -6.16 -17.84 -41.97
C VAL A 11 -5.11 -16.87 -41.40
N LEU A 12 -3.88 -16.93 -41.90
CA LEU A 12 -2.81 -16.04 -41.44
C LEU A 12 -3.06 -14.57 -41.86
N LEU A 13 -3.66 -14.31 -43.00
CA LEU A 13 -4.11 -12.98 -43.43
C LEU A 13 -5.11 -12.39 -42.43
N THR A 14 -6.14 -13.13 -42.09
CA THR A 14 -7.14 -12.68 -41.09
C THR A 14 -6.53 -12.39 -39.73
N LEU A 15 -5.59 -13.24 -39.25
CA LEU A 15 -4.90 -13.06 -38.00
C LEU A 15 -3.89 -11.86 -38.03
N LEU A 16 -3.32 -11.55 -39.17
CA LEU A 16 -2.49 -10.40 -39.39
C LEU A 16 -3.29 -9.08 -39.34
N GLU A 17 -4.50 -9.08 -39.88
CA GLU A 17 -5.41 -7.93 -39.84
C GLU A 17 -5.93 -7.63 -38.45
N GLN A 18 -6.25 -8.65 -37.67
CA GLN A 18 -6.74 -8.53 -36.30
C GLN A 18 -5.68 -8.01 -35.31
N ASN A 19 -4.40 -8.10 -35.64
CA ASN A 19 -3.29 -7.72 -34.76
C ASN A 19 -2.61 -6.39 -35.16
N HIS A 20 -3.32 -5.46 -35.82
CA HIS A 20 -2.76 -4.22 -36.35
C HIS A 20 -2.13 -3.29 -35.30
N ASP A 21 -2.64 -3.26 -34.08
CA ASP A 21 -2.35 -2.17 -33.15
C ASP A 21 -1.24 -2.42 -32.11
N ARG A 22 -0.56 -3.56 -32.12
CA ARG A 22 0.31 -3.92 -30.97
C ARG A 22 1.82 -4.04 -31.20
N GLN A 23 2.33 -3.95 -32.42
CA GLN A 23 3.79 -3.90 -32.69
C GLN A 23 4.18 -3.24 -34.02
N PRO A 24 5.34 -2.53 -34.07
CA PRO A 24 5.76 -1.77 -35.24
C PRO A 24 6.35 -2.64 -36.39
N SER A 25 6.73 -3.93 -36.17
CA SER A 25 7.39 -4.76 -37.19
C SER A 25 6.46 -5.82 -37.79
N LEU A 26 6.46 -5.92 -39.14
CA LEU A 26 5.71 -6.94 -39.87
C LEU A 26 6.14 -8.37 -39.54
N SER A 27 7.43 -8.60 -39.24
CA SER A 27 7.96 -9.91 -38.81
C SER A 27 7.39 -10.33 -37.47
N GLY A 28 7.30 -9.42 -36.49
CA GLY A 28 6.70 -9.70 -35.19
C GLY A 28 5.19 -9.97 -35.26
N ARG A 29 4.48 -9.34 -36.22
CA ARG A 29 3.05 -9.63 -36.48
C ARG A 29 2.86 -11.02 -37.07
N LEU A 30 3.67 -11.39 -38.07
CA LEU A 30 3.64 -12.71 -38.68
C LEU A 30 4.03 -13.81 -37.69
N TYR A 31 5.05 -13.61 -36.90
CA TYR A 31 5.45 -14.51 -35.81
C TYR A 31 4.26 -14.80 -34.87
N ARG A 32 3.56 -13.75 -34.39
CA ARG A 32 2.43 -13.93 -33.48
C ARG A 32 1.25 -14.62 -34.12
N ALA A 33 0.93 -14.32 -35.37
CA ALA A 33 -0.14 -14.96 -36.09
C ALA A 33 0.10 -16.48 -36.20
N ILE A 34 1.30 -16.89 -36.56
CA ILE A 34 1.66 -18.32 -36.67
C ILE A 34 1.68 -18.98 -35.28
N ARG A 35 2.27 -18.31 -34.27
CA ARG A 35 2.28 -18.81 -32.90
C ARG A 35 0.87 -18.99 -32.34
N SER A 36 -0.03 -18.03 -32.55
CA SER A 36 -1.42 -18.14 -32.14
C SER A 36 -2.10 -19.32 -32.80
N ALA A 37 -1.93 -19.51 -34.13
CA ALA A 37 -2.49 -20.64 -34.86
C ALA A 37 -1.96 -22.00 -34.37
N ILE A 38 -0.74 -22.07 -33.86
CA ILE A 38 -0.21 -23.27 -33.21
C ILE A 38 -0.83 -23.47 -31.83
N MET A 39 -0.96 -22.41 -31.06
CA MET A 39 -1.46 -22.48 -29.68
C MET A 39 -2.96 -22.76 -29.58
N ASP A 40 -3.74 -22.30 -30.55
CA ASP A 40 -5.20 -22.56 -30.64
C ASP A 40 -5.54 -23.88 -31.36
N GLY A 41 -4.51 -24.59 -31.88
CA GLY A 41 -4.66 -25.87 -32.55
C GLY A 41 -5.12 -25.79 -34.04
N THR A 42 -5.16 -24.59 -34.61
CA THR A 42 -5.40 -24.39 -36.06
C THR A 42 -4.27 -25.00 -36.89
N LEU A 43 -3.03 -24.92 -36.35
CA LEU A 43 -1.85 -25.61 -36.84
C LEU A 43 -1.49 -26.73 -35.86
N GLN A 44 -1.49 -27.96 -36.34
CA GLN A 44 -1.19 -29.14 -35.51
C GLN A 44 0.27 -29.54 -35.58
N ALA A 45 0.73 -30.27 -34.55
CA ALA A 45 2.07 -30.87 -34.55
C ALA A 45 2.31 -31.71 -35.80
N GLY A 46 3.43 -31.49 -36.46
CA GLY A 46 3.78 -32.15 -37.73
C GLY A 46 3.25 -31.47 -38.97
N ASP A 47 2.37 -30.47 -38.87
CA ASP A 47 1.94 -29.72 -40.02
C ASP A 47 3.07 -29.04 -40.73
N ARG A 48 3.09 -29.15 -42.06
CA ARG A 48 4.10 -28.51 -42.90
C ARG A 48 3.68 -27.09 -43.24
N LEU A 49 4.53 -26.11 -42.89
CA LEU A 49 4.33 -24.72 -43.27
C LEU A 49 4.82 -24.45 -44.71
N PRO A 50 4.25 -23.44 -45.40
CA PRO A 50 4.77 -22.96 -46.68
C PRO A 50 6.22 -22.56 -46.56
N SER A 51 6.95 -22.65 -47.67
CA SER A 51 8.33 -22.08 -47.67
C SER A 51 8.26 -20.57 -47.43
N THR A 52 9.31 -20.01 -46.85
CA THR A 52 9.39 -18.56 -46.61
C THR A 52 9.18 -17.71 -47.85
N ARG A 53 9.60 -18.24 -49.02
CA ARG A 53 9.36 -17.62 -50.31
C ARG A 53 7.88 -17.66 -50.73
N ALA A 54 7.22 -18.81 -50.56
CA ALA A 54 5.79 -18.97 -50.87
C ALA A 54 4.93 -18.11 -49.95
N LEU A 55 5.22 -18.16 -48.62
CA LEU A 55 4.50 -17.38 -47.64
C LEU A 55 4.62 -15.87 -47.86
N ALA A 56 5.83 -15.41 -48.17
CA ALA A 56 6.10 -14.00 -48.49
C ALA A 56 5.31 -13.55 -49.75
N SER A 57 5.27 -14.40 -50.80
CA SER A 57 4.48 -14.13 -51.98
C SER A 57 2.98 -14.09 -51.70
N ASP A 58 2.45 -15.07 -50.94
CA ASP A 58 1.01 -15.20 -50.65
C ASP A 58 0.50 -14.03 -49.73
N LEU A 59 1.35 -13.52 -48.87
CA LEU A 59 0.98 -12.43 -47.93
C LEU A 59 1.47 -11.05 -48.38
N SER A 60 2.08 -10.93 -49.58
CA SER A 60 2.68 -9.68 -50.11
C SER A 60 3.71 -9.05 -49.15
N LEU A 61 4.54 -9.88 -48.50
CA LEU A 61 5.60 -9.50 -47.60
C LEU A 61 6.97 -9.68 -48.22
N SER A 62 8.00 -9.06 -47.61
CA SER A 62 9.36 -9.35 -47.98
C SER A 62 9.79 -10.76 -47.52
N ARG A 63 10.65 -11.42 -48.28
CA ARG A 63 11.19 -12.72 -47.90
C ARG A 63 11.96 -12.66 -46.58
N SER A 64 12.66 -11.58 -46.32
CA SER A 64 13.38 -11.35 -45.06
C SER A 64 12.42 -11.27 -43.86
N THR A 65 11.21 -10.70 -44.03
CA THR A 65 10.15 -10.66 -43.01
C THR A 65 9.67 -12.06 -42.65
N ALA A 66 9.39 -12.91 -43.64
CA ALA A 66 8.97 -14.30 -43.40
C ALA A 66 10.12 -15.15 -42.80
N GLU A 67 11.35 -14.92 -43.24
CA GLU A 67 12.52 -15.61 -42.69
C GLU A 67 12.78 -15.26 -41.23
N ALA A 68 12.70 -13.97 -40.86
CA ALA A 68 12.84 -13.52 -39.48
C ALA A 68 11.76 -14.12 -38.56
N ALA A 69 10.49 -14.16 -38.97
CA ALA A 69 9.41 -14.77 -38.21
C ALA A 69 9.62 -16.29 -38.02
N TYR A 70 10.06 -16.99 -39.08
CA TYR A 70 10.31 -18.42 -38.97
C TYR A 70 11.54 -18.73 -38.11
N ALA A 71 12.58 -17.94 -38.20
CA ALA A 71 13.79 -18.09 -37.39
C ALA A 71 13.43 -17.95 -35.88
N GLN A 72 12.64 -16.95 -35.54
CA GLN A 72 12.20 -16.75 -34.16
C GLN A 72 11.31 -17.91 -33.65
N LEU A 73 10.35 -18.39 -34.49
CA LEU A 73 9.53 -19.56 -34.14
C LEU A 73 10.35 -20.85 -33.96
N GLU A 74 11.43 -20.99 -34.72
CA GLU A 74 12.34 -22.12 -34.63
C GLU A 74 13.21 -22.03 -33.37
N GLU A 75 13.76 -20.83 -33.07
CA GLU A 75 14.52 -20.57 -31.85
C GLU A 75 13.70 -20.82 -30.57
N GLU A 76 12.41 -20.46 -30.60
CA GLU A 76 11.47 -20.71 -29.49
C GLU A 76 10.90 -22.15 -29.48
N GLY A 77 11.28 -22.99 -30.48
CA GLY A 77 10.90 -24.40 -30.53
C GLY A 77 9.49 -24.67 -31.05
N TYR A 78 8.77 -23.66 -31.59
CA TYR A 78 7.48 -23.85 -32.24
C TYR A 78 7.58 -24.51 -33.61
N LEU A 79 8.68 -24.27 -34.31
CA LEU A 79 8.96 -24.87 -35.61
C LEU A 79 10.23 -25.72 -35.58
N GLN A 80 10.27 -26.73 -36.45
CA GLN A 80 11.43 -27.54 -36.69
C GLN A 80 11.74 -27.55 -38.20
N ARG A 81 12.93 -27.08 -38.60
CA ARG A 81 13.39 -27.20 -39.99
C ARG A 81 14.00 -28.58 -40.24
N ARG A 82 13.60 -29.19 -41.35
CA ARG A 82 14.22 -30.45 -41.81
C ARG A 82 14.90 -30.15 -43.16
N THR A 83 16.19 -30.33 -43.22
CA THR A 83 16.98 -30.07 -44.42
C THR A 83 16.41 -30.80 -45.62
N GLY A 84 16.12 -30.08 -46.71
CA GLY A 84 15.48 -30.62 -47.90
C GLY A 84 13.97 -30.84 -47.84
N SER A 85 13.35 -30.80 -46.64
CA SER A 85 11.93 -31.16 -46.49
C SER A 85 11.03 -29.97 -46.12
N GLY A 86 11.59 -28.87 -45.54
CA GLY A 86 10.85 -27.67 -45.18
C GLY A 86 10.69 -27.44 -43.68
N SER A 87 9.80 -26.52 -43.30
CA SER A 87 9.53 -26.19 -41.88
C SER A 87 8.23 -26.86 -41.43
N PHE A 88 8.27 -27.42 -40.23
CA PHE A 88 7.16 -28.18 -39.63
C PHE A 88 6.84 -27.67 -38.23
N VAL A 89 5.59 -27.73 -37.82
CA VAL A 89 5.19 -27.45 -36.42
C VAL A 89 5.79 -28.51 -35.52
N SER A 90 6.48 -28.08 -34.47
CA SER A 90 7.16 -28.96 -33.52
C SER A 90 6.15 -29.79 -32.71
N SER A 91 6.45 -31.05 -32.47
CA SER A 91 5.67 -31.89 -31.57
C SER A 91 5.78 -31.50 -30.09
N ALA A 92 6.84 -30.79 -29.73
CA ALA A 92 7.04 -30.27 -28.37
C ALA A 92 6.12 -29.09 -28.03
N SER A 93 5.59 -28.39 -29.03
CA SER A 93 4.70 -27.24 -28.85
C SER A 93 3.21 -27.62 -28.88
N ALA A 94 2.86 -28.89 -29.15
CA ALA A 94 1.49 -29.35 -29.10
C ALA A 94 1.04 -29.56 -27.65
N ARG A 95 0.13 -28.72 -27.14
CA ARG A 95 -0.71 -29.14 -26.01
C ARG A 95 -1.42 -30.44 -26.43
N PRO A 96 -1.60 -31.44 -25.51
CA PRO A 96 -2.43 -32.58 -25.80
C PRO A 96 -3.86 -32.06 -26.09
N VAL A 97 -4.21 -31.95 -27.36
CA VAL A 97 -5.59 -31.78 -27.78
C VAL A 97 -6.23 -33.13 -27.49
N SER A 98 -7.17 -33.17 -26.55
CA SER A 98 -8.05 -34.30 -26.34
C SER A 98 -8.59 -34.72 -27.69
N GLY A 99 -8.29 -35.96 -28.14
CA GLY A 99 -8.46 -36.43 -29.51
C GLY A 99 -9.88 -36.31 -30.03
N PRO A 100 -10.08 -36.30 -31.37
CA PRO A 100 -11.37 -36.30 -32.01
C PRO A 100 -11.95 -37.72 -31.98
N GLY A 101 -12.78 -38.01 -30.99
CA GLY A 101 -13.38 -39.34 -30.87
C GLY A 101 -14.42 -39.52 -29.78
N SER A 102 -15.25 -38.52 -29.54
CA SER A 102 -16.49 -38.73 -28.78
C SER A 102 -17.66 -38.15 -29.53
N PRO A 103 -18.77 -38.90 -29.68
CA PRO A 103 -19.93 -38.47 -30.44
C PRO A 103 -20.56 -37.25 -29.79
N ARG A 104 -20.96 -36.27 -30.61
CA ARG A 104 -21.74 -35.10 -30.20
C ARG A 104 -23.02 -35.56 -29.48
N GLY A 105 -22.93 -35.76 -28.18
CA GLY A 105 -24.02 -35.93 -27.25
C GLY A 105 -24.24 -34.62 -26.49
N LYS A 106 -25.46 -34.08 -26.65
CA LYS A 106 -26.15 -33.06 -25.84
C LYS A 106 -25.25 -32.05 -25.11
N ALA A 107 -25.46 -30.78 -25.44
CA ALA A 107 -24.84 -29.62 -24.83
C ALA A 107 -24.51 -29.84 -23.36
N ALA A 108 -23.24 -30.08 -23.04
CA ALA A 108 -22.74 -30.00 -21.70
C ALA A 108 -22.83 -28.53 -21.28
N LEU A 109 -23.48 -28.29 -20.15
CA LEU A 109 -23.45 -27.01 -19.46
C LEU A 109 -21.99 -26.51 -19.42
N PRO A 110 -21.76 -25.21 -19.57
CA PRO A 110 -20.39 -24.66 -19.51
C PRO A 110 -19.74 -25.16 -18.24
N GLN A 111 -18.68 -25.97 -18.37
CA GLN A 111 -17.85 -26.34 -17.23
C GLN A 111 -17.36 -25.01 -16.64
N ALA A 112 -17.71 -24.77 -15.37
CA ALA A 112 -17.23 -23.64 -14.63
C ALA A 112 -15.71 -23.56 -14.82
N ALA A 113 -15.19 -22.36 -15.15
CA ALA A 113 -13.76 -22.14 -15.25
C ALA A 113 -13.10 -22.71 -13.99
N PRO A 114 -11.93 -23.37 -14.10
CA PRO A 114 -11.28 -23.94 -12.94
C PRO A 114 -11.17 -22.87 -11.86
N GLN A 115 -11.79 -23.10 -10.71
CA GLN A 115 -11.71 -22.18 -9.58
C GLN A 115 -10.24 -22.10 -9.18
N MET A 116 -9.62 -20.93 -9.38
CA MET A 116 -8.31 -20.64 -8.83
C MET A 116 -8.49 -20.41 -7.33
N LEU A 117 -8.19 -21.45 -6.54
CA LEU A 117 -8.34 -21.39 -5.10
C LEU A 117 -7.08 -20.78 -4.48
N LEU A 118 -7.27 -19.72 -3.68
CA LEU A 118 -6.24 -19.20 -2.79
C LEU A 118 -6.06 -20.15 -1.59
N SER A 119 -4.91 -20.06 -0.92
CA SER A 119 -4.76 -20.62 0.41
C SER A 119 -5.75 -19.95 1.38
N GLY A 120 -6.07 -20.59 2.52
CA GLY A 120 -6.92 -19.96 3.53
C GLY A 120 -6.40 -18.59 4.01
N ARG A 121 -5.07 -18.44 4.15
CA ARG A 121 -4.42 -17.15 4.43
C ARG A 121 -4.63 -16.16 3.28
N GLY A 122 -4.42 -16.59 2.04
CA GLY A 122 -4.62 -15.74 0.86
C GLY A 122 -6.07 -15.24 0.74
N GLN A 123 -7.05 -16.11 1.04
CA GLN A 123 -8.46 -15.73 1.03
C GLN A 123 -8.76 -14.69 2.12
N ARG A 124 -8.28 -14.89 3.36
CA ARG A 124 -8.43 -13.89 4.44
C ARG A 124 -7.88 -12.51 4.03
N ILE A 125 -6.68 -12.47 3.44
CA ILE A 125 -6.07 -11.20 2.96
C ILE A 125 -6.93 -10.57 1.86
N ALA A 126 -7.42 -11.34 0.91
CA ALA A 126 -8.26 -10.85 -0.18
C ALA A 126 -9.59 -10.28 0.34
N ASP A 127 -10.24 -10.98 1.28
CA ASP A 127 -11.53 -10.57 1.87
C ASP A 127 -11.41 -9.27 2.68
N MET A 128 -10.28 -9.02 3.31
CA MET A 128 -10.01 -7.76 4.03
C MET A 128 -9.77 -6.57 3.10
N GLY A 129 -9.46 -6.79 1.81
CA GLY A 129 -9.31 -5.76 0.79
C GLY A 129 -8.06 -4.89 0.89
N GLY A 130 -7.13 -5.20 1.81
CA GLY A 130 -5.89 -4.45 2.01
C GLY A 130 -6.08 -2.99 2.47
N CYS A 131 -4.99 -2.24 2.45
CA CYS A 131 -5.00 -0.79 2.65
C CYS A 131 -4.97 -0.10 1.28
N VAL A 132 -6.00 0.66 0.95
CA VAL A 132 -6.07 1.45 -0.28
C VAL A 132 -5.74 2.89 0.06
N ASP A 133 -4.60 3.37 -0.41
CA ASP A 133 -4.23 4.78 -0.34
C ASP A 133 -4.91 5.57 -1.47
N ALA A 134 -5.35 6.79 -1.19
CA ALA A 134 -5.91 7.67 -2.21
C ALA A 134 -4.82 8.05 -3.24
N LEU A 135 -5.11 7.82 -4.53
CA LEU A 135 -4.21 8.20 -5.63
C LEU A 135 -4.28 9.71 -5.94
N GLU A 136 -5.39 10.35 -5.59
CA GLU A 136 -5.63 11.77 -5.79
C GLU A 136 -6.03 12.42 -4.46
N VAL A 137 -5.52 13.63 -4.22
CA VAL A 137 -5.92 14.43 -3.07
C VAL A 137 -7.25 15.13 -3.40
N ARG A 138 -8.31 14.71 -2.71
CA ARG A 138 -9.61 15.37 -2.75
C ARG A 138 -9.80 16.27 -1.53
N ALA A 139 -10.80 17.12 -1.60
CA ALA A 139 -11.12 17.94 -0.45
C ALA A 139 -11.43 17.07 0.78
N PHE A 140 -10.76 17.37 1.88
CA PHE A 140 -10.82 16.67 3.18
C PHE A 140 -10.28 15.24 3.20
N SER A 141 -9.49 14.82 2.19
CA SER A 141 -8.77 13.54 2.26
C SER A 141 -7.92 13.44 3.53
N ALA A 142 -8.14 12.36 4.28
CA ALA A 142 -7.52 12.16 5.57
C ALA A 142 -6.02 11.81 5.46
N GLY A 143 -5.20 12.33 6.38
CA GLY A 143 -3.78 11.97 6.52
C GLY A 143 -2.87 12.43 5.38
N MET A 144 -3.28 13.41 4.57
CA MET A 144 -2.47 13.96 3.48
C MET A 144 -1.74 15.22 3.94
N PRO A 145 -0.40 15.29 3.83
CA PRO A 145 0.37 16.50 4.12
C PRO A 145 0.19 17.57 3.03
N ALA A 146 0.62 18.81 3.33
CA ALA A 146 0.63 19.94 2.39
C ALA A 146 1.75 19.78 1.35
N LEU A 147 1.49 19.08 0.25
CA LEU A 147 2.46 18.79 -0.79
C LEU A 147 2.96 20.05 -1.50
N ASP A 148 2.10 21.08 -1.61
CA ASP A 148 2.40 22.40 -2.16
C ASP A 148 3.44 23.16 -1.34
N SER A 149 3.60 22.83 -0.07
CA SER A 149 4.49 23.48 0.87
C SER A 149 5.78 22.71 1.12
N PHE A 150 5.97 21.56 0.45
CA PHE A 150 7.19 20.78 0.55
C PHE A 150 8.37 21.52 -0.13
N PRO A 151 9.58 21.55 0.46
CA PRO A 151 10.74 22.25 -0.10
C PRO A 151 11.38 21.46 -1.26
N ALA A 152 10.63 21.32 -2.37
CA ALA A 152 11.00 20.51 -3.53
C ALA A 152 12.35 20.91 -4.15
N ALA A 153 12.70 22.19 -4.19
CA ALA A 153 13.98 22.65 -4.72
C ALA A 153 15.18 22.17 -3.90
N THR A 154 15.06 22.15 -2.56
CA THR A 154 16.08 21.59 -1.68
C THR A 154 16.22 20.09 -1.89
N TRP A 155 15.10 19.38 -1.94
CA TRP A 155 15.09 17.94 -2.20
C TRP A 155 15.73 17.60 -3.55
N GLN A 156 15.37 18.30 -4.61
CA GLN A 156 15.95 18.11 -5.95
C GLN A 156 17.45 18.34 -5.98
N ARG A 157 17.94 19.37 -5.27
CA ARG A 157 19.39 19.65 -5.16
C ARG A 157 20.14 18.50 -4.49
N LEU A 158 19.60 17.97 -3.38
CA LEU A 158 20.20 16.83 -2.67
C LEU A 158 20.17 15.57 -3.55
N LEU A 159 19.05 15.30 -4.21
CA LEU A 159 18.93 14.18 -5.14
C LEU A 159 19.93 14.28 -6.28
N ALA A 160 20.08 15.44 -6.90
CA ALA A 160 21.04 15.68 -7.97
C ALA A 160 22.49 15.54 -7.48
N ARG A 161 22.81 15.94 -6.25
CA ARG A 161 24.12 15.73 -5.61
C ARG A 161 24.45 14.24 -5.57
N HIS A 162 23.60 13.41 -5.02
CA HIS A 162 23.81 11.97 -4.91
C HIS A 162 23.82 11.27 -6.27
N ALA A 163 22.95 11.65 -7.20
CA ALA A 163 22.90 11.05 -8.54
C ALA A 163 24.19 11.29 -9.36
N ARG A 164 24.86 12.43 -9.15
CA ARG A 164 26.13 12.76 -9.84
C ARG A 164 27.35 12.13 -9.19
N HIS A 165 27.37 12.04 -7.85
CA HIS A 165 28.49 11.51 -7.08
C HIS A 165 28.26 10.03 -6.79
N ALA A 166 29.15 9.17 -7.26
CA ALA A 166 29.12 7.72 -7.05
C ALA A 166 27.84 7.02 -7.55
N PRO A 167 27.43 7.18 -8.84
CA PRO A 167 26.20 6.57 -9.37
C PRO A 167 26.19 5.04 -9.22
N GLN A 168 27.33 4.38 -9.34
CA GLN A 168 27.46 2.93 -9.21
C GLN A 168 27.05 2.42 -7.81
N ARG A 169 27.29 3.20 -6.76
CA ARG A 169 26.88 2.85 -5.39
C ARG A 169 25.36 2.65 -5.28
N TRP A 170 24.60 3.45 -6.02
CA TRP A 170 23.12 3.42 -6.00
C TRP A 170 22.52 2.34 -6.89
N MET A 171 23.34 1.73 -7.76
CA MET A 171 22.95 0.62 -8.64
C MET A 171 23.15 -0.75 -8.01
N MET A 172 23.84 -0.82 -6.87
CA MET A 172 24.07 -2.07 -6.13
C MET A 172 22.97 -2.32 -5.10
N TYR A 173 22.88 -3.55 -4.64
CA TYR A 173 22.04 -3.89 -3.48
C TYR A 173 22.50 -3.09 -2.26
N GLY A 174 21.51 -2.59 -1.48
CA GLY A 174 21.76 -1.85 -0.26
C GLY A 174 21.80 -2.74 0.99
N ASP A 175 22.13 -2.12 2.12
CA ASP A 175 22.02 -2.75 3.43
C ASP A 175 20.55 -3.12 3.72
N ARG A 176 20.31 -4.36 4.13
CA ARG A 176 18.98 -4.88 4.46
C ARG A 176 18.35 -4.17 5.66
N GLN A 177 19.17 -3.66 6.56
CA GLN A 177 18.71 -2.87 7.70
C GLN A 177 18.41 -1.42 7.31
N GLY A 178 18.96 -0.95 6.20
CA GLY A 178 18.89 0.42 5.71
C GLY A 178 20.22 1.17 5.85
N LEU A 179 20.32 2.30 5.15
CA LEU A 179 21.54 3.09 5.05
C LEU A 179 22.00 3.57 6.45
N PRO A 180 23.25 3.29 6.89
CA PRO A 180 23.73 3.65 8.22
C PRO A 180 23.52 5.13 8.56
N GLN A 181 23.84 6.04 7.64
CA GLN A 181 23.68 7.49 7.85
C GLN A 181 22.22 7.89 8.12
N LEU A 182 21.25 7.23 7.48
CA LEU A 182 19.84 7.49 7.76
C LEU A 182 19.42 6.92 9.11
N ARG A 183 19.89 5.72 9.46
CA ARG A 183 19.62 5.11 10.77
C ARG A 183 20.15 5.97 11.92
N GLU A 184 21.36 6.52 11.76
CA GLU A 184 21.96 7.47 12.72
C GLU A 184 21.12 8.75 12.86
N ALA A 185 20.70 9.34 11.71
CA ALA A 185 19.87 10.55 11.73
C ALA A 185 18.50 10.29 12.37
N ILE A 186 17.88 9.12 12.14
CA ILE A 186 16.62 8.73 12.78
C ILE A 186 16.81 8.54 14.28
N ALA A 187 17.82 7.80 14.73
CA ALA A 187 18.07 7.57 16.14
C ALA A 187 18.31 8.90 16.90
N GLN A 188 19.11 9.78 16.34
CA GLN A 188 19.35 11.11 16.90
C GLN A 188 18.06 11.94 16.98
N TYR A 189 17.26 11.94 15.90
CA TYR A 189 15.97 12.63 15.88
C TYR A 189 15.02 12.12 16.97
N LEU A 190 14.90 10.80 17.12
CA LEU A 190 14.02 10.16 18.09
C LEU A 190 14.43 10.46 19.54
N SER A 191 15.71 10.41 19.83
CA SER A 191 16.23 10.78 21.16
C SER A 191 15.90 12.22 21.52
N LEU A 192 16.12 13.16 20.59
CA LEU A 192 15.91 14.59 20.84
C LEU A 192 14.43 15.01 20.87
N SER A 193 13.58 14.38 20.08
CA SER A 193 12.20 14.83 19.86
C SER A 193 11.14 13.98 20.55
N ARG A 194 11.41 12.69 20.80
CA ARG A 194 10.43 11.72 21.30
C ARG A 194 10.83 11.06 22.63
N GLY A 195 12.05 11.29 23.09
CA GLY A 195 12.59 10.62 24.27
C GLY A 195 12.75 9.10 24.07
N VAL A 196 12.87 8.66 22.82
CA VAL A 196 13.14 7.26 22.47
C VAL A 196 14.65 7.04 22.57
N ASP A 197 15.09 6.30 23.58
CA ASP A 197 16.49 5.93 23.75
C ASP A 197 16.81 4.71 22.89
N CYS A 198 17.31 4.96 21.68
CA CYS A 198 17.76 3.92 20.76
C CYS A 198 19.03 4.34 20.02
N ASP A 199 19.82 3.35 19.61
CA ASP A 199 20.95 3.59 18.72
C ASP A 199 20.61 3.16 17.27
N ALA A 200 21.49 3.56 16.33
CA ALA A 200 21.31 3.27 14.91
C ALA A 200 21.25 1.77 14.59
N GLN A 201 21.76 0.90 15.47
CA GLN A 201 21.72 -0.55 15.27
C GLN A 201 20.32 -1.12 15.51
N GLN A 202 19.47 -0.41 16.26
CA GLN A 202 18.08 -0.82 16.54
C GLN A 202 17.09 -0.36 15.47
N VAL A 203 17.51 0.54 14.59
CA VAL A 203 16.65 1.12 13.54
C VAL A 203 16.69 0.27 12.27
N LEU A 204 15.53 -0.19 11.82
CA LEU A 204 15.32 -0.81 10.49
C LEU A 204 14.58 0.18 9.60
N VAL A 205 15.14 0.49 8.43
CA VAL A 205 14.48 1.35 7.43
C VAL A 205 13.62 0.50 6.52
N LEU A 206 12.35 0.84 6.41
CA LEU A 206 11.29 0.12 5.69
C LEU A 206 10.62 1.02 4.66
N THR A 207 9.78 0.45 3.78
CA THR A 207 9.08 1.22 2.73
C THR A 207 7.81 1.90 3.23
N SER A 208 7.23 1.41 4.34
CA SER A 208 5.98 1.94 4.92
C SER A 208 5.75 1.40 6.33
N SER A 209 4.91 2.08 7.11
CA SER A 209 4.41 1.53 8.37
C SER A 209 3.65 0.20 8.16
N GLN A 210 2.93 0.06 7.04
CA GLN A 210 2.27 -1.22 6.70
C GLN A 210 3.27 -2.37 6.56
N GLN A 211 4.44 -2.14 5.95
CA GLN A 211 5.51 -3.15 5.90
C GLN A 211 6.05 -3.44 7.30
N ALA A 212 6.20 -2.43 8.15
CA ALA A 212 6.61 -2.62 9.55
C ALA A 212 5.63 -3.52 10.30
N LEU A 213 4.32 -3.25 10.19
CA LEU A 213 3.28 -4.05 10.84
C LEU A 213 3.24 -5.48 10.30
N THR A 214 3.38 -5.66 8.99
CA THR A 214 3.45 -7.00 8.37
C THR A 214 4.68 -7.77 8.84
N LEU A 215 5.84 -7.11 8.93
CA LEU A 215 7.07 -7.71 9.43
C LEU A 215 6.93 -8.10 10.92
N VAL A 216 6.36 -7.22 11.75
CA VAL A 216 6.07 -7.52 13.16
C VAL A 216 5.13 -8.73 13.26
N ALA A 217 4.05 -8.75 12.48
CA ALA A 217 3.11 -9.87 12.48
C ALA A 217 3.81 -11.20 12.13
N MET A 218 4.63 -11.18 11.08
CA MET A 218 5.39 -12.36 10.63
C MET A 218 6.40 -12.88 11.66
N MET A 219 7.03 -11.96 12.43
CA MET A 219 8.10 -12.31 13.35
C MET A 219 7.63 -12.60 14.78
N MET A 220 6.45 -12.11 15.17
CA MET A 220 6.05 -12.10 16.58
C MET A 220 4.74 -12.86 16.87
N LEU A 221 3.99 -13.28 15.81
CA LEU A 221 2.67 -13.88 15.95
C LEU A 221 2.58 -15.23 15.24
N ASP A 222 1.93 -16.16 15.89
CA ASP A 222 1.47 -17.43 15.33
C ASP A 222 -0.05 -17.37 15.02
N ASP A 223 -0.55 -18.37 14.24
CA ASP A 223 -1.98 -18.50 13.94
C ASP A 223 -2.76 -18.68 15.25
N GLY A 224 -3.76 -17.83 15.50
CA GLY A 224 -4.61 -17.86 16.67
C GLY A 224 -4.17 -16.95 17.82
N ASP A 225 -2.95 -16.40 17.79
CA ASP A 225 -2.51 -15.43 18.80
C ASP A 225 -3.48 -14.24 18.88
N GLN A 226 -3.78 -13.80 20.08
CA GLN A 226 -4.66 -12.64 20.32
C GLN A 226 -3.86 -11.33 20.28
N VAL A 227 -4.43 -10.33 19.60
CA VAL A 227 -3.83 -8.99 19.47
C VAL A 227 -4.84 -7.94 19.87
N TRP A 228 -4.51 -7.10 20.85
CA TRP A 228 -5.31 -5.94 21.22
C TRP A 228 -5.20 -4.86 20.14
N LEU A 229 -6.33 -4.42 19.63
CA LEU A 229 -6.45 -3.32 18.68
C LEU A 229 -7.39 -2.25 19.24
N GLU A 230 -7.01 -0.98 19.08
CA GLU A 230 -7.91 0.15 19.38
C GLU A 230 -9.20 0.05 18.57
N ASP A 231 -10.34 0.33 19.19
CA ASP A 231 -11.66 0.32 18.55
C ASP A 231 -12.44 1.61 18.84
N PRO A 232 -12.54 2.54 17.86
CA PRO A 232 -12.08 2.41 16.48
C PRO A 232 -10.56 2.53 16.35
N GLY A 233 -9.99 1.92 15.29
CA GLY A 233 -8.56 1.85 15.09
C GLY A 233 -8.11 1.82 13.64
N TYR A 234 -6.82 1.71 13.43
CA TYR A 234 -6.20 1.68 12.11
C TYR A 234 -6.40 0.33 11.42
N ARG A 235 -7.12 0.35 10.30
CA ARG A 235 -7.40 -0.87 9.52
C ARG A 235 -6.13 -1.57 9.00
N GLY A 236 -5.06 -0.82 8.75
CA GLY A 236 -3.79 -1.39 8.33
C GLY A 236 -3.18 -2.33 9.37
N ALA A 237 -3.32 -2.02 10.66
CA ALA A 237 -2.91 -2.92 11.73
C ALA A 237 -3.80 -4.17 11.76
N GLN A 238 -5.12 -4.01 11.66
CA GLN A 238 -6.04 -5.13 11.58
C GLN A 238 -5.68 -6.07 10.42
N THR A 239 -5.49 -5.53 9.20
CA THR A 239 -5.17 -6.35 8.03
C THR A 239 -3.82 -7.04 8.14
N ALA A 240 -2.80 -6.39 8.72
CA ALA A 240 -1.49 -6.99 8.93
C ALA A 240 -1.56 -8.19 9.89
N PHE A 241 -2.17 -8.00 11.06
CA PHE A 241 -2.18 -9.03 12.09
C PHE A 241 -3.18 -10.15 11.78
N SER A 242 -4.40 -9.84 11.36
CA SER A 242 -5.37 -10.87 10.94
C SER A 242 -4.93 -11.60 9.66
N GLY A 243 -4.23 -10.92 8.74
CA GLY A 243 -3.62 -11.53 7.56
C GLY A 243 -2.55 -12.56 7.92
N ALA A 244 -1.82 -12.36 9.01
CA ALA A 244 -0.87 -13.34 9.55
C ALA A 244 -1.56 -14.51 10.27
N GLY A 245 -2.86 -14.43 10.58
CA GLY A 245 -3.63 -15.47 11.27
C GLY A 245 -3.97 -15.13 12.72
N ALA A 246 -3.58 -13.95 13.21
CA ALA A 246 -3.90 -13.55 14.58
C ALA A 246 -5.39 -13.17 14.73
N THR A 247 -5.90 -13.33 15.94
CA THR A 247 -7.24 -12.95 16.35
C THR A 247 -7.24 -11.52 16.89
N ALA A 248 -7.91 -10.61 16.17
CA ALA A 248 -8.08 -9.23 16.61
C ALA A 248 -9.05 -9.14 17.80
N VAL A 249 -8.62 -8.52 18.88
CA VAL A 249 -9.43 -8.21 20.06
C VAL A 249 -9.70 -6.69 20.07
N PRO A 250 -10.92 -6.26 19.72
CA PRO A 250 -11.26 -4.84 19.70
C PRO A 250 -11.35 -4.29 21.12
N VAL A 251 -10.49 -3.33 21.44
CA VAL A 251 -10.44 -2.68 22.76
C VAL A 251 -11.00 -1.27 22.64
N PRO A 252 -12.07 -0.94 23.39
CA PRO A 252 -12.69 0.38 23.34
C PRO A 252 -11.69 1.51 23.67
N VAL A 253 -11.91 2.66 23.02
CA VAL A 253 -11.14 3.89 23.24
C VAL A 253 -12.07 4.96 23.84
N ASP A 254 -11.57 5.68 24.84
CA ASP A 254 -12.22 6.84 25.44
C ASP A 254 -11.33 8.10 25.43
N GLY A 255 -11.68 9.13 26.21
CA GLY A 255 -10.92 10.39 26.26
C GLY A 255 -9.45 10.26 26.71
N GLU A 256 -9.07 9.13 27.29
CA GLU A 256 -7.71 8.82 27.73
C GLU A 256 -7.00 7.78 26.84
N GLY A 257 -7.57 7.43 25.69
CA GLY A 257 -7.04 6.43 24.76
C GLY A 257 -7.59 5.03 25.00
N MET A 258 -6.82 3.98 24.64
CA MET A 258 -7.22 2.58 24.81
C MET A 258 -7.56 2.26 26.26
N ARG A 259 -8.69 1.60 26.49
CA ARG A 259 -9.11 1.12 27.81
C ARG A 259 -8.38 -0.18 28.18
N VAL A 260 -7.24 -0.02 28.86
CA VAL A 260 -6.40 -1.17 29.25
C VAL A 260 -7.10 -2.11 30.25
N ASP A 261 -7.98 -1.58 31.09
CA ASP A 261 -8.85 -2.36 31.99
C ASP A 261 -9.76 -3.33 31.23
N GLU A 262 -10.38 -2.86 30.15
CA GLU A 262 -11.19 -3.69 29.26
C GLU A 262 -10.35 -4.70 28.47
N ALA A 263 -9.18 -4.29 27.98
CA ALA A 263 -8.28 -5.20 27.30
C ALA A 263 -7.88 -6.38 28.18
N LEU A 264 -7.54 -6.12 29.44
CA LEU A 264 -7.23 -7.16 30.42
C LEU A 264 -8.43 -8.07 30.73
N ARG A 265 -9.66 -7.56 30.69
CA ARG A 265 -10.87 -8.35 30.85
C ARG A 265 -11.16 -9.24 29.64
N LEU A 266 -10.94 -8.70 28.43
CA LEU A 266 -11.26 -9.39 27.17
C LEU A 266 -10.25 -10.49 26.81
N ALA A 267 -8.97 -10.19 26.96
CA ALA A 267 -7.89 -11.10 26.56
C ALA A 267 -6.62 -10.82 27.37
N PRO A 268 -6.55 -11.24 28.64
CA PRO A 268 -5.43 -10.91 29.53
C PRO A 268 -4.08 -11.45 29.02
N GLN A 269 -4.10 -12.56 28.28
CA GLN A 269 -2.92 -13.25 27.75
C GLN A 269 -2.67 -12.96 26.28
N ALA A 270 -3.16 -11.81 25.77
CA ALA A 270 -2.86 -11.41 24.39
C ALA A 270 -1.34 -11.33 24.16
N ARG A 271 -0.92 -11.69 22.94
CA ARG A 271 0.50 -11.73 22.57
C ARG A 271 1.06 -10.35 22.26
N LEU A 272 0.21 -9.44 21.78
CA LEU A 272 0.61 -8.12 21.30
C LEU A 272 -0.52 -7.10 21.52
N ALA A 273 -0.14 -5.84 21.80
CA ALA A 273 -1.02 -4.68 21.75
C ALA A 273 -0.51 -3.70 20.69
N TYR A 274 -1.40 -3.24 19.80
CA TYR A 274 -1.12 -2.16 18.86
C TYR A 274 -1.82 -0.88 19.32
N VAL A 275 -1.07 0.21 19.44
CA VAL A 275 -1.57 1.51 19.92
C VAL A 275 -0.99 2.67 19.12
N THR A 276 -1.77 3.76 19.01
CA THR A 276 -1.37 5.05 18.45
C THR A 276 -1.38 6.12 19.56
N PRO A 277 -0.43 6.06 20.53
CA PRO A 277 -0.58 6.69 21.83
C PRO A 277 -0.38 8.20 21.83
N SER A 278 0.27 8.76 20.81
CA SER A 278 0.51 10.21 20.72
C SER A 278 -0.69 10.96 20.15
N HIS A 279 -1.39 10.32 19.22
CA HIS A 279 -2.57 10.84 18.54
C HIS A 279 -3.39 9.66 18.03
N GLN A 280 -4.32 9.19 18.87
CA GLN A 280 -5.11 7.99 18.62
C GLN A 280 -5.81 8.06 17.26
N TYR A 281 -5.58 7.10 16.40
CA TYR A 281 -6.26 7.04 15.12
C TYR A 281 -7.58 6.25 15.25
N PRO A 282 -8.75 6.86 14.89
CA PRO A 282 -8.90 8.17 14.24
C PRO A 282 -9.36 9.30 15.17
N LEU A 283 -9.55 9.06 16.46
CA LEU A 283 -10.30 9.98 17.35
C LEU A 283 -9.47 11.15 17.89
N GLY A 284 -8.12 11.05 17.84
CA GLY A 284 -7.22 12.17 18.12
C GLY A 284 -6.88 12.42 19.60
N MET A 285 -7.32 11.57 20.56
CA MET A 285 -6.88 11.70 21.94
C MET A 285 -5.49 11.09 22.14
N ALA A 286 -4.77 11.56 23.14
CA ALA A 286 -3.52 10.95 23.58
C ALA A 286 -3.79 9.87 24.64
N LEU A 287 -3.00 8.78 24.58
CA LEU A 287 -3.02 7.77 25.65
C LEU A 287 -2.44 8.37 26.93
N SER A 288 -3.18 8.30 28.03
CA SER A 288 -2.76 8.88 29.31
C SER A 288 -1.54 8.16 29.90
N LEU A 289 -0.73 8.88 30.71
CA LEU A 289 0.44 8.28 31.32
C LEU A 289 0.13 7.05 32.20
N PRO A 290 -0.93 7.04 33.03
CA PRO A 290 -1.30 5.84 33.77
C PRO A 290 -1.54 4.63 32.86
N ARG A 291 -2.23 4.82 31.73
CA ARG A 291 -2.50 3.72 30.77
C ARG A 291 -1.24 3.25 30.03
N ARG A 292 -0.31 4.15 29.72
CA ARG A 292 1.02 3.79 29.19
C ARG A 292 1.78 2.87 30.13
N LEU A 293 1.80 3.21 31.41
CA LEU A 293 2.44 2.41 32.46
C LEU A 293 1.73 1.07 32.66
N GLN A 294 0.39 1.03 32.61
CA GLN A 294 -0.38 -0.22 32.66
C GLN A 294 -0.05 -1.14 31.48
N LEU A 295 0.07 -0.62 30.27
CA LEU A 295 0.48 -1.39 29.09
C LEU A 295 1.88 -1.98 29.24
N ILE A 296 2.85 -1.18 29.70
CA ILE A 296 4.24 -1.63 29.93
C ILE A 296 4.25 -2.76 30.97
N GLU A 297 3.53 -2.58 32.10
CA GLU A 297 3.48 -3.59 33.16
C GLU A 297 2.79 -4.88 32.70
N TRP A 298 1.70 -4.77 31.93
CA TRP A 298 1.08 -5.93 31.28
C TRP A 298 2.05 -6.66 30.35
N ALA A 299 2.73 -5.93 29.46
CA ALA A 299 3.66 -6.52 28.51
C ALA A 299 4.84 -7.23 29.22
N ARG A 300 5.32 -6.65 30.32
CA ARG A 300 6.34 -7.25 31.16
C ARG A 300 5.86 -8.56 31.80
N ARG A 301 4.68 -8.53 32.42
CA ARG A 301 4.13 -9.66 33.18
C ARG A 301 3.77 -10.82 32.27
N GLU A 302 3.09 -10.56 31.16
CA GLU A 302 2.63 -11.59 30.20
C GLU A 302 3.67 -11.93 29.14
N GLN A 303 4.88 -11.34 29.19
CA GLN A 303 5.90 -11.48 28.16
C GLN A 303 5.38 -11.13 26.76
N ALA A 304 4.42 -10.20 26.71
CA ALA A 304 3.79 -9.71 25.52
C ALA A 304 4.55 -8.53 24.89
N TRP A 305 4.09 -8.03 23.77
CA TRP A 305 4.71 -6.93 23.02
C TRP A 305 3.75 -5.76 22.87
N ILE A 306 4.32 -4.56 22.77
CA ILE A 306 3.59 -3.35 22.40
C ILE A 306 4.14 -2.86 21.08
N VAL A 307 3.27 -2.62 20.10
CA VAL A 307 3.60 -1.88 18.88
C VAL A 307 3.07 -0.46 19.05
N GLU A 308 3.98 0.47 19.21
CA GLU A 308 3.70 1.90 19.27
C GLU A 308 3.84 2.49 17.84
N ASP A 309 2.72 2.86 17.22
CA ASP A 309 2.70 3.50 15.90
C ASP A 309 2.60 5.02 16.07
N ASP A 310 3.67 5.71 15.73
CA ASP A 310 3.82 7.15 15.85
C ASP A 310 3.86 7.80 14.45
N TYR A 311 2.68 8.09 13.91
CA TYR A 311 2.53 8.45 12.51
C TYR A 311 2.50 9.97 12.24
N ASP A 312 2.15 10.83 13.24
CA ASP A 312 1.99 12.28 13.06
C ASP A 312 2.27 13.12 14.34
N SER A 313 2.98 12.58 15.31
CA SER A 313 3.27 13.24 16.59
C SER A 313 4.10 14.53 16.48
N GLU A 314 4.71 14.78 15.33
CA GLU A 314 5.36 16.06 15.03
C GLU A 314 4.39 17.25 15.06
N PHE A 315 3.09 16.98 14.85
CA PHE A 315 2.06 18.00 14.65
C PHE A 315 1.17 18.16 15.89
N HIS A 316 1.76 18.40 17.05
CA HIS A 316 1.06 18.91 18.23
C HIS A 316 0.99 20.44 18.18
N TYR A 317 -0.21 21.01 18.41
CA TYR A 317 -0.46 22.45 18.26
C TYR A 317 -0.47 23.20 19.57
N ASP A 318 -1.04 22.62 20.62
CA ASP A 318 -1.41 23.33 21.85
C ASP A 318 -0.61 22.86 23.09
N SER A 319 0.25 21.83 22.93
CA SER A 319 1.06 21.30 24.02
C SER A 319 2.44 20.85 23.52
N ARG A 320 3.34 20.53 24.47
CA ARG A 320 4.60 19.83 24.15
C ARG A 320 4.30 18.39 23.76
N PRO A 321 5.05 17.81 22.82
CA PRO A 321 4.93 16.39 22.51
C PRO A 321 5.08 15.53 23.76
N ILE A 322 4.18 14.54 23.89
CA ILE A 322 4.25 13.58 24.99
C ILE A 322 5.36 12.56 24.66
N ALA A 323 6.16 12.16 25.66
CA ALA A 323 7.19 11.15 25.49
C ALA A 323 6.58 9.82 24.96
N ALA A 324 7.29 9.13 24.09
CA ALA A 324 6.88 7.83 23.58
C ALA A 324 6.77 6.78 24.69
N ILE A 325 5.93 5.75 24.52
CA ILE A 325 5.87 4.59 25.43
C ILE A 325 7.23 3.88 25.46
N HIS A 326 7.88 3.79 24.29
CA HIS A 326 9.22 3.21 24.14
C HIS A 326 10.23 3.87 25.09
N GLY A 327 10.17 5.20 25.26
CA GLY A 327 11.06 5.92 26.17
C GLY A 327 10.77 5.68 27.67
N LEU A 328 9.61 5.15 27.99
CA LEU A 328 9.21 4.79 29.36
C LEU A 328 9.48 3.30 29.66
N ASP A 329 9.73 2.50 28.64
CA ASP A 329 9.89 1.06 28.78
C ASP A 329 11.33 0.64 29.07
N HIS A 330 11.60 0.21 30.30
CA HIS A 330 12.88 -0.36 30.73
C HIS A 330 12.99 -1.87 30.52
N HIS A 331 11.94 -2.51 29.99
CA HIS A 331 11.85 -3.98 29.81
C HIS A 331 12.05 -4.44 28.37
N GLN A 332 12.26 -3.51 27.44
CA GLN A 332 12.47 -3.77 26.02
C GLN A 332 11.33 -4.56 25.38
N ARG A 333 10.07 -4.18 25.68
CA ARG A 333 8.85 -4.80 25.17
C ARG A 333 8.13 -3.94 24.14
N VAL A 334 8.66 -2.77 23.80
CA VAL A 334 8.05 -1.85 22.84
C VAL A 334 8.80 -1.89 21.51
N LEU A 335 8.05 -2.15 20.44
CA LEU A 335 8.45 -1.98 19.05
C LEU A 335 7.90 -0.65 18.57
N TYR A 336 8.77 0.29 18.17
CA TYR A 336 8.34 1.63 17.77
C TYR A 336 8.34 1.77 16.25
N VAL A 337 7.20 2.18 15.68
CA VAL A 337 7.00 2.41 14.25
C VAL A 337 6.88 3.90 13.99
N GLY A 338 7.64 4.40 13.02
CA GLY A 338 7.51 5.77 12.54
C GLY A 338 7.53 5.85 11.01
N THR A 339 7.01 6.94 10.46
CA THR A 339 6.90 7.13 9.02
C THR A 339 7.20 8.56 8.58
N PHE A 340 7.87 8.71 7.44
CA PHE A 340 8.06 10.02 6.79
C PHE A 340 6.92 10.38 5.83
N SER A 341 6.01 9.45 5.56
CA SER A 341 4.91 9.66 4.61
C SER A 341 3.93 10.76 5.03
N LYS A 342 3.71 10.93 6.34
CA LYS A 342 2.80 11.94 6.89
C LYS A 342 3.51 13.26 7.17
N VAL A 343 4.82 13.19 7.41
CA VAL A 343 5.63 14.36 7.75
C VAL A 343 6.14 15.09 6.51
N LEU A 344 6.54 14.34 5.48
CA LEU A 344 7.08 14.87 4.22
C LEU A 344 6.09 14.72 3.06
N PHE A 345 6.03 13.54 2.47
CA PHE A 345 5.09 13.20 1.39
C PHE A 345 4.94 11.68 1.23
N PRO A 346 3.75 11.16 0.85
CA PRO A 346 3.50 9.72 0.79
C PRO A 346 4.40 8.98 -0.20
N GLY A 347 4.76 9.61 -1.32
CA GLY A 347 5.60 9.03 -2.38
C GLY A 347 7.06 8.79 -1.99
N ILE A 348 7.52 9.29 -0.82
CA ILE A 348 8.89 9.04 -0.34
C ILE A 348 9.12 7.56 -0.05
N ARG A 349 8.09 6.84 0.36
CA ARG A 349 8.12 5.41 0.68
C ARG A 349 9.26 5.05 1.64
N ILE A 350 9.37 5.78 2.74
CA ILE A 350 10.30 5.50 3.84
C ILE A 350 9.54 5.55 5.17
N ALA A 351 9.69 4.48 5.94
CA ALA A 351 9.29 4.33 7.33
C ALA A 351 10.43 3.65 8.09
N TYR A 352 10.28 3.52 9.38
CA TYR A 352 11.28 2.83 10.20
C TYR A 352 10.61 2.08 11.36
N LEU A 353 11.32 1.04 11.81
CA LEU A 353 10.96 0.23 12.97
C LEU A 353 12.16 0.22 13.92
N VAL A 354 11.95 0.59 15.18
CA VAL A 354 12.94 0.41 16.23
C VAL A 354 12.62 -0.87 16.99
N VAL A 355 13.59 -1.76 17.06
CA VAL A 355 13.46 -3.06 17.74
C VAL A 355 14.50 -3.22 18.83
N PRO A 356 14.22 -4.00 19.88
CA PRO A 356 15.24 -4.37 20.88
C PRO A 356 16.46 -5.01 20.21
N LYS A 357 17.67 -4.64 20.68
CA LYS A 357 18.95 -5.11 20.09
C LYS A 357 19.02 -6.61 19.83
N PRO A 358 18.59 -7.51 20.77
CA PRO A 358 18.65 -8.95 20.53
C PRO A 358 17.80 -9.44 19.37
N LEU A 359 16.75 -8.71 19.00
CA LEU A 359 15.83 -9.08 17.92
C LEU A 359 16.28 -8.58 16.53
N VAL A 360 17.21 -7.62 16.47
CA VAL A 360 17.62 -7.00 15.20
C VAL A 360 18.05 -8.03 14.15
N PRO A 361 18.91 -9.02 14.44
CA PRO A 361 19.32 -10.00 13.42
C PRO A 361 18.15 -10.79 12.84
N ALA A 362 17.16 -11.16 13.68
CA ALA A 362 15.98 -11.88 13.26
C ALA A 362 15.07 -11.02 12.37
N PHE A 363 14.84 -9.75 12.77
CA PHE A 363 14.03 -8.81 11.99
C PHE A 363 14.68 -8.46 10.65
N VAL A 364 16.01 -8.34 10.59
CA VAL A 364 16.76 -8.15 9.33
C VAL A 364 16.62 -9.38 8.42
N ALA A 365 16.67 -10.59 8.98
CA ALA A 365 16.43 -11.81 8.23
C ALA A 365 15.00 -11.88 7.70
N GLY A 366 13.99 -11.59 8.54
CA GLY A 366 12.57 -11.51 8.14
C GLY A 366 12.33 -10.46 7.06
N ARG A 367 12.93 -9.27 7.21
CA ARG A 367 12.91 -8.22 6.21
C ARG A 367 13.42 -8.71 4.84
N SER A 368 14.51 -9.46 4.83
CA SER A 368 15.11 -9.95 3.59
C SER A 368 14.23 -10.94 2.83
N GLN A 369 13.26 -11.58 3.50
CA GLN A 369 12.27 -12.46 2.87
C GLN A 369 11.16 -11.68 2.15
N ILE A 370 10.94 -10.41 2.47
CA ILE A 370 9.86 -9.59 1.90
C ILE A 370 10.35 -8.89 0.62
N ASP A 371 11.34 -8.00 0.74
CA ASP A 371 11.79 -7.14 -0.37
C ASP A 371 13.30 -6.80 -0.36
N GLY A 372 14.05 -7.37 0.57
CA GLY A 372 15.49 -7.17 0.71
C GLY A 372 15.86 -5.83 1.34
N HIS A 373 15.64 -4.70 0.69
CA HIS A 373 16.00 -3.37 1.19
C HIS A 373 15.21 -2.24 0.53
N THR A 374 15.11 -1.10 1.19
CA THR A 374 14.56 0.15 0.64
C THR A 374 15.59 0.82 -0.29
N SER A 375 15.15 1.57 -1.30
CA SER A 375 16.04 2.28 -2.25
C SER A 375 17.14 3.09 -1.54
N PRO A 376 18.42 2.80 -1.77
CA PRO A 376 19.52 3.49 -1.07
C PRO A 376 19.61 4.98 -1.42
N LEU A 377 19.30 5.35 -2.67
CA LEU A 377 19.39 6.74 -3.13
C LEU A 377 18.42 7.65 -2.34
N THR A 378 17.17 7.24 -2.20
CA THR A 378 16.17 8.02 -1.46
C THR A 378 16.52 8.12 0.02
N GLN A 379 17.10 7.05 0.59
CA GLN A 379 17.60 7.06 1.96
C GLN A 379 18.75 8.05 2.15
N ALA A 380 19.69 8.12 1.21
CA ALA A 380 20.82 9.06 1.28
C ALA A 380 20.34 10.53 1.21
N VAL A 381 19.38 10.82 0.32
CA VAL A 381 18.78 12.15 0.22
C VAL A 381 18.06 12.54 1.51
N LEU A 382 17.33 11.61 2.12
CA LEU A 382 16.64 11.86 3.39
C LEU A 382 17.63 12.03 4.54
N ALA A 383 18.70 11.25 4.60
CA ALA A 383 19.73 11.40 5.61
C ALA A 383 20.34 12.81 5.59
N ASP A 384 20.76 13.31 4.42
CA ASP A 384 21.27 14.67 4.26
C ASP A 384 20.21 15.72 4.61
N PHE A 385 18.95 15.50 4.18
CA PHE A 385 17.84 16.41 4.49
C PHE A 385 17.60 16.55 6.00
N MET A 386 17.82 15.48 6.76
CA MET A 386 17.74 15.49 8.23
C MET A 386 18.99 16.15 8.85
N GLN A 387 20.19 15.73 8.45
CA GLN A 387 21.46 16.18 9.01
C GLN A 387 21.75 17.68 8.73
N ASP A 388 21.37 18.16 7.54
CA ASP A 388 21.50 19.57 7.14
C ASP A 388 20.42 20.46 7.83
N GLY A 389 19.56 19.91 8.69
CA GLY A 389 18.54 20.64 9.46
C GLY A 389 17.27 20.99 8.69
N HIS A 390 17.17 20.59 7.42
CA HIS A 390 16.01 20.89 6.55
C HIS A 390 14.73 20.19 7.05
N PHE A 391 14.85 19.01 7.63
CA PHE A 391 13.74 18.26 8.19
C PHE A 391 13.08 19.02 9.35
N MET A 392 13.87 19.44 10.34
CA MET A 392 13.34 20.17 11.50
C MET A 392 12.78 21.55 11.14
N ALA A 393 13.38 22.22 10.15
CA ALA A 393 12.84 23.46 9.61
C ALA A 393 11.49 23.26 8.92
N HIS A 394 11.35 22.17 8.17
CA HIS A 394 10.09 21.78 7.52
C HIS A 394 9.01 21.47 8.57
N VAL A 395 9.29 20.63 9.57
CA VAL A 395 8.35 20.28 10.64
C VAL A 395 7.82 21.52 11.35
N ARG A 396 8.71 22.47 11.73
CA ARG A 396 8.29 23.72 12.38
C ARG A 396 7.33 24.53 11.50
N ARG A 397 7.68 24.70 10.22
CA ARG A 397 6.84 25.44 9.27
C ARG A 397 5.47 24.76 9.06
N MET A 398 5.45 23.43 8.94
CA MET A 398 4.22 22.66 8.76
C MET A 398 3.34 22.72 10.00
N ARG A 399 3.91 22.71 11.20
CA ARG A 399 3.14 22.86 12.46
C ARG A 399 2.37 24.18 12.50
N GLU A 400 2.99 25.29 12.12
CA GLU A 400 2.32 26.60 12.05
C GLU A 400 1.25 26.62 10.96
N LEU A 401 1.57 26.10 9.77
CA LEU A 401 0.65 26.01 8.65
C LEU A 401 -0.60 25.18 8.97
N TYR A 402 -0.41 24.00 9.56
CA TYR A 402 -1.51 23.09 9.88
C TYR A 402 -2.37 23.62 11.02
N ARG A 403 -1.76 24.29 12.02
CA ARG A 403 -2.53 25.01 13.04
C ARG A 403 -3.49 26.03 12.40
N ALA A 404 -2.98 26.90 11.51
CA ALA A 404 -3.81 27.89 10.83
C ALA A 404 -4.90 27.25 9.97
N ARG A 405 -4.60 26.17 9.24
CA ARG A 405 -5.58 25.43 8.43
C ARG A 405 -6.64 24.75 9.30
N ARG A 406 -6.25 24.17 10.45
CA ARG A 406 -7.17 23.61 11.45
C ARG A 406 -8.17 24.65 11.95
N ASP A 407 -7.69 25.82 12.33
CA ASP A 407 -8.52 26.89 12.89
C ASP A 407 -9.55 27.36 11.86
N ILE A 408 -9.13 27.56 10.60
CA ILE A 408 -10.05 27.86 9.49
C ILE A 408 -11.05 26.73 9.26
N PHE A 409 -10.59 25.47 9.32
CA PHE A 409 -11.48 24.31 9.17
C PHE A 409 -12.56 24.27 10.25
N LEU A 410 -12.21 24.52 11.51
CA LEU A 410 -13.15 24.56 12.64
C LEU A 410 -14.15 25.71 12.49
N ASP A 411 -13.69 26.90 12.13
CA ASP A 411 -14.57 28.07 11.89
C ASP A 411 -15.58 27.81 10.78
N GLU A 412 -15.14 27.22 9.67
CA GLU A 412 -16.02 26.92 8.53
C GLU A 412 -16.94 25.73 8.83
N LEU A 413 -16.49 24.75 9.62
CA LEU A 413 -17.32 23.63 10.09
C LEU A 413 -18.48 24.17 10.94
N GLU A 414 -18.18 25.01 11.93
CA GLU A 414 -19.20 25.61 12.80
C GLU A 414 -20.17 26.47 12.00
N ARG A 415 -19.66 27.33 11.11
CA ARG A 415 -20.47 28.23 10.28
C ARG A 415 -21.47 27.52 9.37
N HIS A 416 -21.04 26.38 8.75
CA HIS A 416 -21.83 25.74 7.70
C HIS A 416 -22.53 24.45 8.12
N LEU A 417 -21.98 23.73 9.11
CA LEU A 417 -22.42 22.41 9.57
C LEU A 417 -22.52 22.32 11.11
N GLY A 418 -22.43 23.45 11.83
CA GLY A 418 -22.60 23.50 13.28
C GLY A 418 -23.85 22.78 13.75
N GLY A 419 -23.73 21.95 14.80
CA GLY A 419 -24.77 21.07 15.30
C GLY A 419 -25.08 19.83 14.44
N ARG A 420 -24.58 19.75 13.20
CA ARG A 420 -24.72 18.57 12.32
C ARG A 420 -23.51 17.68 12.33
N LEU A 421 -22.33 18.25 12.51
CA LEU A 421 -21.08 17.58 12.75
C LEU A 421 -20.43 18.15 14.01
N LEU A 422 -20.03 17.28 14.90
CA LEU A 422 -19.33 17.65 16.13
C LEU A 422 -17.85 17.29 15.97
N PRO A 423 -16.93 18.28 15.97
CA PRO A 423 -15.50 18.02 15.88
C PRO A 423 -15.02 17.24 17.11
N GLY A 424 -14.13 16.28 16.89
CA GLY A 424 -13.40 15.57 17.93
C GLY A 424 -12.19 16.36 18.44
N SER A 425 -11.16 15.65 18.91
CA SER A 425 -9.91 16.27 19.36
C SER A 425 -9.23 17.01 18.21
N ALA A 426 -8.87 18.27 18.48
CA ALA A 426 -8.16 19.15 17.54
C ALA A 426 -6.74 19.50 18.03
N ALA A 427 -6.21 18.76 19.02
CA ALA A 427 -4.93 19.07 19.66
C ALA A 427 -3.71 18.85 18.75
N GLY A 428 -3.87 18.07 17.68
CA GLY A 428 -2.77 17.74 16.77
C GLY A 428 -3.22 17.08 15.47
N GLY A 429 -2.25 16.54 14.73
CA GLY A 429 -2.44 15.71 13.54
C GLY A 429 -2.75 16.49 12.25
N LEU A 430 -3.02 15.73 11.20
CA LEU A 430 -3.35 16.25 9.86
C LEU A 430 -4.85 16.21 9.57
N GLN A 431 -5.62 15.63 10.48
CA GLN A 431 -7.03 15.31 10.34
C GLN A 431 -7.71 15.28 11.69
N MET A 432 -9.03 15.30 11.70
CA MET A 432 -9.81 15.04 12.91
C MET A 432 -11.04 14.20 12.58
N SER A 433 -11.56 13.48 13.57
CA SER A 433 -12.87 12.87 13.46
C SER A 433 -13.96 13.89 13.75
N CYS A 434 -15.03 13.86 12.94
CA CYS A 434 -16.22 14.67 13.13
C CYS A 434 -17.42 13.73 13.29
N LEU A 435 -18.11 13.79 14.44
CA LEU A 435 -19.19 12.88 14.77
C LEU A 435 -20.54 13.38 14.24
N LEU A 436 -21.39 12.44 13.82
CA LEU A 436 -22.77 12.69 13.48
C LEU A 436 -23.65 12.49 14.72
N PRO A 437 -24.25 13.54 15.29
CA PRO A 437 -25.18 13.41 16.41
C PRO A 437 -26.53 12.81 15.97
N ASP A 438 -26.94 13.06 14.71
CA ASP A 438 -28.19 12.56 14.13
C ASP A 438 -27.96 11.20 13.46
N GLN A 439 -28.52 10.15 14.03
CA GLN A 439 -28.39 8.78 13.55
C GLN A 439 -29.41 8.39 12.47
N ARG A 440 -30.26 9.30 12.01
CA ARG A 440 -31.24 9.02 10.93
C ARG A 440 -30.58 8.78 9.58
N ASN A 441 -29.40 9.34 9.36
CA ASN A 441 -28.57 9.08 8.19
C ASN A 441 -27.28 8.37 8.61
N THR A 442 -26.87 7.37 7.83
CA THR A 442 -25.59 6.72 8.07
C THR A 442 -24.43 7.54 7.46
N ASP A 443 -23.26 7.49 8.09
CA ASP A 443 -22.06 8.13 7.56
C ASP A 443 -21.69 7.60 6.17
N ARG A 444 -22.01 6.32 5.86
CA ARG A 444 -21.79 5.73 4.53
C ARG A 444 -22.63 6.41 3.45
N ASN A 445 -23.90 6.66 3.71
CA ASN A 445 -24.77 7.36 2.75
C ASN A 445 -24.30 8.80 2.50
N LEU A 446 -24.00 9.53 3.59
CA LEU A 446 -23.52 10.90 3.48
C LEU A 446 -22.12 11.00 2.83
N SER A 447 -21.27 9.99 3.01
CA SER A 447 -19.98 9.87 2.30
C SER A 447 -20.18 9.75 0.78
N GLY A 448 -21.17 8.96 0.32
CA GLY A 448 -21.52 8.86 -1.10
C GLY A 448 -21.94 10.21 -1.68
N ILE A 449 -22.84 10.93 -1.00
CA ILE A 449 -23.29 12.27 -1.41
C ILE A 449 -22.11 13.28 -1.46
N ALA A 450 -21.19 13.19 -0.52
CA ALA A 450 -20.00 14.04 -0.51
C ALA A 450 -19.05 13.72 -1.68
N ALA A 451 -18.90 12.44 -2.02
CA ALA A 451 -18.08 11.98 -3.14
C ALA A 451 -18.56 12.53 -4.48
N ASP A 452 -19.88 12.60 -4.70
CA ASP A 452 -20.50 13.22 -5.88
C ASP A 452 -20.22 14.75 -5.97
N ALA A 453 -19.98 15.39 -4.82
CA ALA A 453 -19.56 16.79 -4.74
C ALA A 453 -18.02 16.99 -4.81
N GLY A 454 -17.26 15.94 -5.10
CA GLY A 454 -15.78 15.95 -5.16
C GLY A 454 -15.10 16.06 -3.79
N ILE A 455 -15.75 15.55 -2.74
CA ILE A 455 -15.28 15.61 -1.36
C ILE A 455 -15.07 14.20 -0.84
N ASP A 456 -13.91 13.97 -0.23
CA ASP A 456 -13.55 12.69 0.38
C ASP A 456 -13.88 12.72 1.88
N LEU A 457 -14.85 11.90 2.29
CA LEU A 457 -15.27 11.76 3.68
C LEU A 457 -15.28 10.28 4.09
N PRO A 458 -14.13 9.72 4.48
CA PRO A 458 -14.09 8.35 4.95
C PRO A 458 -15.02 8.14 6.15
N PRO A 459 -15.97 7.17 6.08
CA PRO A 459 -16.90 6.88 7.17
C PRO A 459 -16.16 6.35 8.39
N LEU A 460 -16.42 6.97 9.56
CA LEU A 460 -15.85 6.57 10.83
C LEU A 460 -16.33 5.16 11.24
N SER A 461 -17.59 4.82 10.92
CA SER A 461 -18.17 3.51 11.24
C SER A 461 -17.40 2.32 10.64
N ARG A 462 -16.64 2.54 9.55
CA ARG A 462 -15.79 1.50 8.93
C ARG A 462 -14.54 1.16 9.71
N LEU A 463 -14.17 1.98 10.69
CA LEU A 463 -12.96 1.83 11.49
C LEU A 463 -13.22 1.06 12.79
N TYR A 464 -14.50 0.76 13.08
CA TYR A 464 -14.89 -0.07 14.21
C TYR A 464 -14.87 -1.55 13.83
N LEU A 465 -14.39 -2.37 14.75
CA LEU A 465 -14.44 -3.82 14.72
C LEU A 465 -15.58 -4.37 15.58
N GLY A 466 -15.84 -3.70 16.70
CA GLY A 466 -16.90 -4.05 17.63
C GLY A 466 -18.30 -3.59 17.17
N PRO A 467 -19.35 -4.03 17.88
CA PRO A 467 -20.75 -3.80 17.49
C PRO A 467 -21.24 -2.35 17.71
N HIS A 468 -20.52 -1.53 18.46
CA HIS A 468 -20.96 -0.20 18.88
C HIS A 468 -20.30 0.93 18.07
N ALA A 469 -20.43 0.86 16.73
CA ALA A 469 -19.88 1.86 15.85
C ALA A 469 -20.57 3.21 15.96
N ARG A 470 -19.81 4.27 16.25
CA ARG A 470 -20.28 5.66 16.17
C ARG A 470 -20.26 6.11 14.71
N GLN A 471 -21.26 6.92 14.34
CA GLN A 471 -21.34 7.50 13.00
C GLN A 471 -20.55 8.81 12.94
N GLY A 472 -19.88 9.06 11.82
CA GLY A 472 -19.06 10.27 11.61
C GLY A 472 -18.10 10.12 10.45
N PHE A 473 -17.11 11.02 10.41
CA PHE A 473 -16.11 11.05 9.32
C PHE A 473 -14.73 11.37 9.87
N VAL A 474 -13.70 10.91 9.16
CA VAL A 474 -12.32 11.36 9.36
C VAL A 474 -12.02 12.40 8.30
N MET A 475 -11.81 13.66 8.71
CA MET A 475 -11.68 14.81 7.81
C MET A 475 -10.28 15.41 7.88
N GLY A 476 -9.56 15.37 6.75
CA GLY A 476 -8.25 16.00 6.61
C GLY A 476 -8.37 17.50 6.39
N PHE A 477 -7.54 18.29 7.04
CA PHE A 477 -7.47 19.75 6.86
C PHE A 477 -6.10 20.24 6.40
N SER A 478 -5.07 19.40 6.52
CA SER A 478 -3.68 19.79 6.30
C SER A 478 -3.31 20.02 4.83
N ALA A 479 -3.91 19.28 3.90
CA ALA A 479 -3.55 19.32 2.49
C ALA A 479 -4.09 20.56 1.73
N LEU A 480 -5.16 21.16 2.21
CA LEU A 480 -5.94 22.19 1.48
C LEU A 480 -5.48 23.60 1.81
N ALA A 481 -5.40 24.47 0.80
CA ALA A 481 -5.25 25.89 1.03
C ALA A 481 -6.51 26.50 1.70
N PRO A 482 -6.39 27.63 2.43
CA PRO A 482 -7.53 28.26 3.12
C PRO A 482 -8.77 28.51 2.25
N ALA A 483 -8.59 28.94 0.99
CA ALA A 483 -9.69 29.16 0.06
C ALA A 483 -10.39 27.84 -0.34
N GLU A 484 -9.64 26.76 -0.47
CA GLU A 484 -10.14 25.43 -0.80
C GLU A 484 -10.95 24.84 0.36
N ILE A 485 -10.48 25.01 1.62
CA ILE A 485 -11.22 24.61 2.83
C ILE A 485 -12.60 25.29 2.83
N ARG A 486 -12.63 26.62 2.65
CA ARG A 486 -13.89 27.39 2.61
C ARG A 486 -14.81 26.95 1.48
N GLY A 487 -14.27 26.76 0.28
CA GLY A 487 -15.03 26.30 -0.89
C GLY A 487 -15.59 24.89 -0.71
N ALA A 488 -14.79 23.96 -0.19
CA ALA A 488 -15.19 22.57 0.05
C ALA A 488 -16.27 22.48 1.14
N MET A 489 -16.15 23.25 2.23
CA MET A 489 -17.14 23.23 3.30
C MET A 489 -18.51 23.75 2.81
N LYS A 490 -18.53 24.80 1.97
CA LYS A 490 -19.76 25.29 1.34
C LYS A 490 -20.41 24.25 0.42
N ARG A 491 -19.61 23.57 -0.42
CA ARG A 491 -20.11 22.49 -1.30
C ARG A 491 -20.70 21.34 -0.49
N LEU A 492 -20.01 20.89 0.56
CA LEU A 492 -20.47 19.83 1.45
C LEU A 492 -21.82 20.18 2.09
N ALA A 493 -21.93 21.38 2.66
CA ALA A 493 -23.16 21.86 3.27
C ALA A 493 -24.33 21.99 2.27
N ALA A 494 -24.05 22.36 1.02
CA ALA A 494 -25.04 22.43 -0.06
C ALA A 494 -25.51 21.02 -0.46
N ALA A 495 -24.60 20.09 -0.68
CA ALA A 495 -24.89 18.69 -1.04
C ALA A 495 -25.78 18.01 0.02
N TRP A 496 -25.46 18.18 1.31
CA TRP A 496 -26.26 17.60 2.39
C TRP A 496 -27.62 18.28 2.61
N ARG A 497 -27.78 19.54 2.21
CA ARG A 497 -29.10 20.18 2.21
C ARG A 497 -29.97 19.66 1.07
N ALA A 498 -29.38 19.42 -0.10
CA ALA A 498 -30.11 18.90 -1.26
C ALA A 498 -30.61 17.45 -1.04
N SER A 499 -29.86 16.62 -0.32
CA SER A 499 -30.23 15.21 -0.02
C SER A 499 -31.40 15.05 0.95
N LYS A 500 -31.84 16.12 1.61
CA LYS A 500 -33.01 16.09 2.52
C LYS A 500 -34.35 16.44 1.83
N ARG A 501 -34.30 16.77 0.54
CA ARG A 501 -35.45 16.97 -0.32
C ARG A 501 -35.74 15.73 -1.15
#